data_8a25dbb2f26944396bc192ca793a8cd6
#
_entry.id   8a25dbb2f26944396bc192ca793a8cd6
#
_cell.length_a   1.000
_cell.length_b   1.000
_cell.length_c   1.000
_cell.angle_alpha   90.00
_cell.angle_beta   90.00
_cell.angle_gamma   90.00
#
_symmetry.space_group_name_H-M   'P 1'
#
loop_
_entity.id
_entity.type
_entity.pdbx_description
1 polymer ?
#
loop_
_entity_poly.entity_id
_entity_poly.type
_entity_poly.pdbx_seq_one_letter_code
_entity_poly.pdbx_strand_id
1 'polypeptide(L)'
;GETKHNHGEIDKVLEAFCKSLITQKTLTPAWKTAFNAILDAYFGKMPENFTYKGVNYTPKSFAQSLGLNMDDYVEIGSFTHQPFYKPFIIEIPDNWMMGTIQNVPLDEMIQIIDNAIENGYSIGWGADVSEKGFSWKNAVAIVPDEDKSDLSGTERDRWEKLTAAEKAKSAYSFDGTAKEKTITQEMRQEAFDNYNTTDDHGMVIVGIAKDQNGNKFYKIKNSWGNESKYDGYFFASEAFVKYKTIDIMINKNALSKEMKKKLGY
;
A
#
# COMPACT_ATOMS: atom_id res chain seq x y z
N GLY A 1 -10.05 27.04 -4.99
CA GLY A 1 -9.97 25.87 -4.12
C GLY A 1 -9.41 26.23 -2.75
N GLU A 2 -9.50 25.31 -1.83
CA GLU A 2 -8.94 25.46 -0.49
C GLU A 2 -7.44 25.20 -0.45
N THR A 3 -6.72 25.85 0.47
CA THR A 3 -5.27 25.62 0.67
C THR A 3 -4.97 24.32 1.43
N LYS A 4 -5.95 23.81 2.17
CA LYS A 4 -5.94 22.49 2.82
C LYS A 4 -7.29 21.84 2.59
N HIS A 5 -7.35 20.77 1.80
CA HIS A 5 -8.60 20.07 1.63
C HIS A 5 -8.84 19.08 2.75
N ASN A 6 -10.10 18.95 3.12
CA ASN A 6 -10.58 17.90 4.00
C ASN A 6 -11.09 16.73 3.14
N HIS A 7 -10.23 15.72 2.89
CA HIS A 7 -10.59 14.56 2.10
C HIS A 7 -11.83 13.83 2.64
N GLY A 8 -11.95 13.69 3.94
CA GLY A 8 -13.10 13.02 4.55
C GLY A 8 -14.42 13.79 4.35
N GLU A 9 -14.38 15.10 4.17
CA GLU A 9 -15.56 15.89 3.85
C GLU A 9 -15.95 15.76 2.39
N ILE A 10 -15.00 15.92 1.45
CA ILE A 10 -15.27 15.83 0.02
C ILE A 10 -15.74 14.42 -0.37
N ASP A 11 -15.15 13.37 0.22
CA ASP A 11 -15.56 11.99 -0.02
C ASP A 11 -17.03 11.78 0.35
N LYS A 12 -17.44 12.22 1.54
CA LYS A 12 -18.84 12.12 1.98
C LYS A 12 -19.80 12.93 1.13
N VAL A 13 -19.39 14.14 0.69
CA VAL A 13 -20.21 14.97 -0.19
C VAL A 13 -20.40 14.29 -1.55
N LEU A 14 -19.31 13.79 -2.16
CA LEU A 14 -19.37 13.09 -3.44
C LEU A 14 -20.13 11.75 -3.34
N GLU A 15 -19.93 11.00 -2.26
CA GLU A 15 -20.68 9.77 -1.99
C GLU A 15 -22.19 10.05 -1.90
N ALA A 16 -22.59 11.05 -1.11
CA ALA A 16 -23.99 11.42 -0.97
C ALA A 16 -24.59 11.90 -2.30
N PHE A 17 -23.84 12.70 -3.07
CA PHE A 17 -24.24 13.14 -4.40
C PHE A 17 -24.45 11.94 -5.33
N CYS A 18 -23.48 11.00 -5.43
CA CYS A 18 -23.59 9.81 -6.26
C CYS A 18 -24.73 8.90 -5.81
N LYS A 19 -24.91 8.67 -4.49
CA LYS A 19 -26.02 7.90 -3.94
C LYS A 19 -27.38 8.48 -4.33
N SER A 20 -27.53 9.79 -4.39
CA SER A 20 -28.79 10.41 -4.84
C SER A 20 -29.07 10.15 -6.32
N LEU A 21 -28.03 10.07 -7.15
CA LEU A 21 -28.17 9.82 -8.60
C LEU A 21 -28.60 8.40 -8.92
N ILE A 22 -28.03 7.39 -8.26
CA ILE A 22 -28.33 5.97 -8.53
C ILE A 22 -29.78 5.56 -8.20
N THR A 23 -30.50 6.40 -7.44
CA THR A 23 -31.93 6.19 -7.17
C THR A 23 -32.85 6.61 -8.32
N GLN A 24 -32.29 7.32 -9.31
CA GLN A 24 -33.06 7.85 -10.44
C GLN A 24 -33.14 6.81 -11.59
N LYS A 25 -34.28 6.72 -12.26
CA LYS A 25 -34.42 5.86 -13.44
C LYS A 25 -33.67 6.37 -14.66
N THR A 26 -33.55 7.69 -14.78
CA THR A 26 -32.85 8.37 -15.88
C THR A 26 -32.12 9.61 -15.36
N LEU A 27 -30.97 9.89 -15.94
CA LEU A 27 -30.15 11.05 -15.58
C LEU A 27 -30.03 12.00 -16.78
N THR A 28 -30.11 13.30 -16.51
CA THR A 28 -29.70 14.33 -17.48
C THR A 28 -28.19 14.51 -17.43
N PRO A 29 -27.54 15.08 -18.48
CA PRO A 29 -26.09 15.35 -18.45
C PRO A 29 -25.64 16.34 -17.36
N ALA A 30 -26.58 17.09 -16.74
CA ALA A 30 -26.30 18.09 -15.73
C ALA A 30 -25.53 17.54 -14.50
N TRP A 31 -25.70 16.26 -14.18
CA TRP A 31 -24.98 15.67 -13.04
C TRP A 31 -23.47 15.74 -13.19
N LYS A 32 -22.92 15.61 -14.42
CA LYS A 32 -21.48 15.73 -14.68
C LYS A 32 -20.97 17.14 -14.36
N THR A 33 -21.73 18.14 -14.77
CA THR A 33 -21.41 19.56 -14.47
C THR A 33 -21.47 19.84 -12.96
N ALA A 34 -22.50 19.31 -12.27
CA ALA A 34 -22.62 19.45 -10.83
C ALA A 34 -21.51 18.73 -10.07
N PHE A 35 -21.15 17.50 -10.48
CA PHE A 35 -20.04 16.77 -9.91
C PHE A 35 -18.71 17.55 -10.04
N ASN A 36 -18.41 18.03 -11.24
CA ASN A 36 -17.20 18.84 -11.47
C ASN A 36 -17.23 20.16 -10.69
N ALA A 37 -18.40 20.80 -10.52
CA ALA A 37 -18.51 22.01 -9.71
C ALA A 37 -18.20 21.75 -8.22
N ILE A 38 -18.54 20.59 -7.68
CA ILE A 38 -18.13 20.17 -6.33
C ILE A 38 -16.60 20.04 -6.28
N LEU A 39 -15.98 19.36 -7.24
CA LEU A 39 -14.52 19.24 -7.32
C LEU A 39 -13.83 20.60 -7.44
N ASP A 40 -14.36 21.49 -8.29
CA ASP A 40 -13.84 22.85 -8.48
C ASP A 40 -13.93 23.70 -7.19
N ALA A 41 -14.97 23.47 -6.37
CA ALA A 41 -15.11 24.17 -5.09
C ALA A 41 -13.99 23.79 -4.09
N TYR A 42 -13.65 22.51 -4.01
CA TYR A 42 -12.64 22.02 -3.09
C TYR A 42 -11.21 22.16 -3.64
N PHE A 43 -10.96 21.76 -4.87
CA PHE A 43 -9.62 21.73 -5.45
C PHE A 43 -9.25 22.97 -6.27
N GLY A 44 -10.22 23.80 -6.61
CA GLY A 44 -10.06 24.87 -7.59
C GLY A 44 -10.22 24.35 -9.03
N LYS A 45 -10.39 25.28 -9.95
CA LYS A 45 -10.49 24.95 -11.37
C LYS A 45 -9.17 24.42 -11.90
N MET A 46 -9.24 23.38 -12.72
CA MET A 46 -8.07 22.85 -13.41
C MET A 46 -7.44 23.97 -14.26
N PRO A 47 -6.14 24.28 -14.09
CA PRO A 47 -5.46 25.30 -14.88
C PRO A 47 -5.33 24.86 -16.35
N GLU A 48 -5.60 25.76 -17.27
CA GLU A 48 -5.31 25.53 -18.69
C GLU A 48 -3.79 25.56 -18.94
N ASN A 49 -3.08 26.45 -18.24
CA ASN A 49 -1.63 26.55 -18.24
C ASN A 49 -1.12 27.09 -16.90
N PHE A 50 0.15 26.84 -16.61
CA PHE A 50 0.84 27.29 -15.40
C PHE A 50 2.35 27.42 -15.66
N THR A 51 3.03 28.19 -14.81
CA THR A 51 4.49 28.37 -14.90
C THR A 51 5.19 27.55 -13.80
N TYR A 52 6.15 26.74 -14.19
CA TYR A 52 7.02 26.01 -13.29
C TYR A 52 8.49 26.21 -13.69
N LYS A 53 9.32 26.68 -12.73
CA LYS A 53 10.75 27.02 -12.96
C LYS A 53 10.98 27.92 -14.19
N GLY A 54 10.10 28.90 -14.38
CA GLY A 54 10.20 29.87 -15.49
C GLY A 54 9.71 29.37 -16.86
N VAL A 55 9.25 28.13 -16.95
CA VAL A 55 8.69 27.55 -18.19
C VAL A 55 7.16 27.46 -18.06
N ASN A 56 6.46 27.87 -19.11
CA ASN A 56 4.99 27.77 -19.18
C ASN A 56 4.57 26.40 -19.72
N TYR A 57 3.66 25.75 -19.02
CA TYR A 57 3.16 24.40 -19.31
C TYR A 57 1.64 24.36 -19.36
N THR A 58 1.08 23.49 -20.19
CA THR A 58 -0.22 22.86 -19.93
C THR A 58 -0.01 21.65 -19.04
N PRO A 59 -1.03 21.13 -18.32
CA PRO A 59 -0.90 19.88 -17.55
C PRO A 59 -0.31 18.72 -18.39
N LYS A 60 -0.74 18.57 -19.63
CA LYS A 60 -0.26 17.53 -20.54
C LYS A 60 1.21 17.72 -20.94
N SER A 61 1.63 18.96 -21.30
CA SER A 61 3.03 19.21 -21.68
C SER A 61 3.97 19.09 -20.49
N PHE A 62 3.49 19.38 -19.27
CA PHE A 62 4.26 19.15 -18.04
C PHE A 62 4.47 17.64 -17.80
N ALA A 63 3.40 16.85 -17.90
CA ALA A 63 3.52 15.39 -17.77
C ALA A 63 4.51 14.80 -18.80
N GLN A 64 4.45 15.26 -20.05
CA GLN A 64 5.41 14.87 -21.10
C GLN A 64 6.85 15.27 -20.75
N SER A 65 7.05 16.45 -20.16
CA SER A 65 8.39 16.94 -19.78
C SER A 65 9.06 16.12 -18.68
N LEU A 66 8.31 15.34 -17.91
CA LEU A 66 8.83 14.46 -16.87
C LEU A 66 9.52 13.21 -17.46
N GLY A 67 9.32 12.90 -18.75
CA GLY A 67 9.91 11.73 -19.39
C GLY A 67 9.40 10.39 -18.84
N LEU A 68 8.26 10.40 -18.15
CA LEU A 68 7.64 9.18 -17.64
C LEU A 68 6.87 8.47 -18.76
N ASN A 69 7.23 7.21 -19.00
CA ASN A 69 6.47 6.31 -19.85
C ASN A 69 5.78 5.27 -18.97
N MET A 70 4.45 5.28 -18.93
CA MET A 70 3.68 4.35 -18.10
C MET A 70 3.82 2.89 -18.56
N ASP A 71 4.14 2.66 -19.84
CA ASP A 71 4.41 1.32 -20.38
C ASP A 71 5.69 0.69 -19.80
N ASP A 72 6.54 1.48 -19.16
CA ASP A 72 7.74 0.98 -18.46
C ASP A 72 7.43 0.37 -17.09
N TYR A 73 6.20 0.48 -16.63
CA TYR A 73 5.80 0.01 -15.30
C TYR A 73 4.93 -1.25 -15.41
N VAL A 74 4.94 -2.02 -14.34
CA VAL A 74 4.15 -3.24 -14.16
C VAL A 74 3.69 -3.34 -12.71
N GLU A 75 2.44 -3.78 -12.55
CA GLU A 75 1.88 -4.15 -11.24
C GLU A 75 2.01 -5.64 -11.01
N ILE A 76 2.37 -6.02 -9.78
CA ILE A 76 2.67 -7.40 -9.40
C ILE A 76 2.02 -7.70 -8.06
N GLY A 77 1.32 -8.81 -7.99
CA GLY A 77 0.75 -9.37 -6.75
C GLY A 77 1.20 -10.81 -6.54
N SER A 78 0.72 -11.40 -5.45
CA SER A 78 1.04 -12.79 -5.09
C SER A 78 -0.18 -13.48 -4.48
N PHE A 79 -0.90 -14.26 -5.30
CA PHE A 79 -2.17 -14.89 -4.92
C PHE A 79 -2.28 -16.31 -5.50
N THR A 80 -2.77 -17.28 -4.71
CA THR A 80 -2.84 -18.70 -5.13
C THR A 80 -4.12 -19.05 -5.86
N HIS A 81 -5.16 -18.22 -5.80
CA HIS A 81 -6.42 -18.46 -6.51
C HIS A 81 -6.31 -18.22 -8.04
N GLN A 82 -5.19 -17.65 -8.48
CA GLN A 82 -4.87 -17.45 -9.89
C GLN A 82 -3.50 -18.07 -10.24
N PRO A 83 -3.26 -18.52 -11.48
CA PRO A 83 -1.99 -19.14 -11.83
C PRO A 83 -0.85 -18.14 -11.77
N PHE A 84 0.30 -18.56 -11.23
CA PHE A 84 1.51 -17.76 -11.24
C PHE A 84 2.06 -17.53 -12.65
N TYR A 85 2.76 -16.42 -12.83
CA TYR A 85 3.36 -15.94 -14.09
C TYR A 85 2.34 -15.68 -15.20
N LYS A 86 1.12 -15.34 -14.78
CA LYS A 86 0.04 -14.91 -15.68
C LYS A 86 -0.59 -13.62 -15.16
N PRO A 87 -1.00 -12.73 -16.06
CA PRO A 87 -1.80 -11.58 -15.65
C PRO A 87 -3.20 -12.02 -15.24
N PHE A 88 -3.75 -11.35 -14.25
CA PHE A 88 -5.13 -11.52 -13.81
C PHE A 88 -5.71 -10.19 -13.33
N ILE A 89 -7.03 -10.09 -13.29
CA ILE A 89 -7.73 -8.94 -12.71
C ILE A 89 -7.82 -9.19 -11.21
N ILE A 90 -7.22 -8.30 -10.41
CA ILE A 90 -7.33 -8.39 -8.95
C ILE A 90 -8.73 -7.96 -8.51
N GLU A 91 -9.40 -8.81 -7.72
CA GLU A 91 -10.79 -8.64 -7.29
C GLU A 91 -10.87 -7.80 -6.01
N ILE A 92 -10.52 -6.52 -6.11
CA ILE A 92 -10.67 -5.52 -5.04
C ILE A 92 -11.59 -4.39 -5.50
N PRO A 93 -12.34 -3.74 -4.57
CA PRO A 93 -13.27 -2.66 -4.94
C PRO A 93 -12.62 -1.50 -5.68
N ASP A 94 -11.36 -1.18 -5.37
CA ASP A 94 -10.62 -0.07 -5.97
C ASP A 94 -10.24 -0.33 -7.43
N ASN A 95 -10.19 -1.60 -7.85
CA ASN A 95 -9.91 -1.97 -9.23
C ASN A 95 -11.17 -1.89 -10.13
N TRP A 96 -11.88 -0.76 -10.07
CA TRP A 96 -13.09 -0.54 -10.88
C TRP A 96 -12.83 -0.48 -12.39
N MET A 97 -11.58 -0.22 -12.80
CA MET A 97 -11.16 -0.25 -14.21
C MET A 97 -10.86 -1.66 -14.73
N MET A 98 -10.94 -2.68 -13.88
CA MET A 98 -10.56 -4.07 -14.19
C MET A 98 -9.11 -4.17 -14.71
N GLY A 99 -8.21 -3.40 -14.12
CA GLY A 99 -6.78 -3.45 -14.39
C GLY A 99 -6.21 -4.83 -14.07
N THR A 100 -5.23 -5.27 -14.84
CA THR A 100 -4.56 -6.56 -14.64
C THR A 100 -3.22 -6.36 -13.97
N ILE A 101 -2.89 -7.26 -13.03
CA ILE A 101 -1.57 -7.35 -12.42
C ILE A 101 -0.91 -8.68 -12.77
N GLN A 102 0.41 -8.75 -12.71
CA GLN A 102 1.16 -10.01 -12.85
C GLN A 102 1.16 -10.75 -11.53
N ASN A 103 1.01 -12.07 -11.59
CA ASN A 103 1.00 -12.92 -10.40
C ASN A 103 2.32 -13.67 -10.24
N VAL A 104 2.94 -13.61 -9.06
CA VAL A 104 4.18 -14.33 -8.76
C VAL A 104 4.10 -15.00 -7.38
N PRO A 105 4.89 -16.05 -7.10
CA PRO A 105 5.02 -16.59 -5.75
C PRO A 105 5.49 -15.53 -4.75
N LEU A 106 5.07 -15.66 -3.48
CA LEU A 106 5.35 -14.68 -2.42
C LEU A 106 6.84 -14.37 -2.25
N ASP A 107 7.67 -15.40 -2.21
CA ASP A 107 9.11 -15.19 -2.05
C ASP A 107 9.75 -14.53 -3.28
N GLU A 108 9.22 -14.76 -4.49
CA GLU A 108 9.67 -14.05 -5.68
C GLU A 108 9.22 -12.59 -5.68
N MET A 109 8.04 -12.27 -5.14
CA MET A 109 7.62 -10.86 -4.94
C MET A 109 8.59 -10.13 -4.01
N ILE A 110 9.02 -10.75 -2.92
CA ILE A 110 10.02 -10.17 -2.02
C ILE A 110 11.38 -10.00 -2.71
N GLN A 111 11.83 -10.98 -3.49
CA GLN A 111 13.06 -10.86 -4.27
C GLN A 111 12.98 -9.72 -5.30
N ILE A 112 11.83 -9.52 -5.91
CA ILE A 112 11.60 -8.39 -6.85
C ILE A 112 11.74 -7.06 -6.10
N ILE A 113 11.14 -6.94 -4.92
CA ILE A 113 11.25 -5.74 -4.07
C ILE A 113 12.72 -5.47 -3.72
N ASP A 114 13.41 -6.47 -3.19
CA ASP A 114 14.82 -6.35 -2.79
C ASP A 114 15.69 -5.92 -3.98
N ASN A 115 15.57 -6.63 -5.10
CA ASN A 115 16.34 -6.35 -6.31
C ASN A 115 16.06 -4.93 -6.85
N ALA A 116 14.82 -4.48 -6.82
CA ALA A 116 14.48 -3.13 -7.28
C ALA A 116 15.16 -2.06 -6.41
N ILE A 117 15.07 -2.18 -5.08
CA ILE A 117 15.67 -1.22 -4.15
C ILE A 117 17.21 -1.23 -4.26
N GLU A 118 17.84 -2.39 -4.35
CA GLU A 118 19.30 -2.52 -4.49
C GLU A 118 19.80 -1.91 -5.80
N ASN A 119 19.00 -1.88 -6.85
CA ASN A 119 19.30 -1.25 -8.12
C ASN A 119 18.82 0.21 -8.23
N GLY A 120 18.42 0.84 -7.12
CA GLY A 120 18.09 2.27 -7.05
C GLY A 120 16.68 2.64 -7.53
N TYR A 121 15.77 1.67 -7.64
CA TYR A 121 14.36 1.91 -7.97
C TYR A 121 13.51 1.97 -6.71
N SER A 122 12.59 2.94 -6.66
CA SER A 122 11.50 2.94 -5.69
C SER A 122 10.32 2.13 -6.22
N ILE A 123 9.42 1.73 -5.31
CA ILE A 123 8.32 0.82 -5.60
C ILE A 123 7.03 1.45 -5.08
N GLY A 124 6.01 1.60 -5.95
CA GLY A 124 4.64 1.84 -5.50
C GLY A 124 4.15 0.62 -4.72
N TRP A 125 3.49 0.82 -3.61
CA TRP A 125 3.10 -0.24 -2.70
C TRP A 125 1.67 -0.03 -2.21
N GLY A 126 0.74 -0.87 -2.68
CA GLY A 126 -0.61 -1.01 -2.19
C GLY A 126 -0.65 -1.98 -1.03
N ALA A 127 -1.20 -1.57 0.11
CA ALA A 127 -1.21 -2.40 1.32
C ALA A 127 -2.35 -2.07 2.28
N ASP A 128 -2.68 -3.05 3.10
CA ASP A 128 -3.56 -2.89 4.26
C ASP A 128 -2.79 -2.23 5.42
N VAL A 129 -3.29 -1.07 5.85
CA VAL A 129 -2.77 -0.31 7.01
C VAL A 129 -3.79 -0.23 8.15
N SER A 130 -4.96 -0.85 8.01
CA SER A 130 -6.00 -0.91 9.05
C SER A 130 -5.74 -1.99 10.11
N GLU A 131 -4.49 -2.35 10.32
CA GLU A 131 -3.99 -3.43 11.14
C GLU A 131 -3.48 -2.97 12.50
N LYS A 132 -3.65 -3.82 13.54
CA LYS A 132 -3.08 -3.57 14.88
C LYS A 132 -1.56 -3.41 14.86
N GLY A 133 -0.89 -4.11 13.94
CA GLY A 133 0.56 -4.06 13.78
C GLY A 133 1.06 -2.81 13.08
N PHE A 134 0.20 -2.00 12.48
CA PHE A 134 0.56 -0.73 11.87
C PHE A 134 0.45 0.41 12.89
N SER A 135 1.54 1.11 13.15
CA SER A 135 1.57 2.24 14.08
C SER A 135 2.26 3.45 13.46
N TRP A 136 1.46 4.38 12.94
CA TRP A 136 1.98 5.65 12.43
C TRP A 136 2.71 6.46 13.50
N LYS A 137 2.17 6.48 14.73
CA LYS A 137 2.78 7.18 15.88
C LYS A 137 4.18 6.65 16.20
N ASN A 138 4.37 5.33 16.15
CA ASN A 138 5.66 4.69 16.40
C ASN A 138 6.50 4.54 15.13
N ALA A 139 5.93 4.90 13.98
CA ALA A 139 6.51 4.81 12.65
C ALA A 139 7.04 3.40 12.32
N VAL A 140 6.24 2.39 12.64
CA VAL A 140 6.58 0.98 12.43
C VAL A 140 5.35 0.14 12.09
N ALA A 141 5.54 -0.88 11.26
CA ALA A 141 4.53 -1.88 10.93
C ALA A 141 5.14 -3.28 11.08
N ILE A 142 4.53 -4.13 11.89
CA ILE A 142 5.00 -5.48 12.26
C ILE A 142 3.86 -6.48 12.32
N VAL A 143 4.18 -7.77 12.25
CA VAL A 143 3.23 -8.88 12.49
C VAL A 143 3.73 -9.72 13.66
N PRO A 144 3.45 -9.30 14.91
CA PRO A 144 3.96 -9.99 16.09
C PRO A 144 3.48 -11.44 16.14
N ASP A 145 4.38 -12.33 16.54
CA ASP A 145 4.03 -13.69 16.89
C ASP A 145 3.39 -13.70 18.27
N GLU A 146 2.08 -13.95 18.32
CA GLU A 146 1.34 -14.06 19.58
C GLU A 146 1.55 -15.43 20.25
N ASP A 147 2.07 -16.42 19.51
CA ASP A 147 2.45 -17.70 20.07
C ASP A 147 3.78 -17.57 20.84
N LYS A 148 3.72 -17.83 22.13
CA LYS A 148 4.84 -17.81 23.06
C LYS A 148 5.15 -19.21 23.58
N SER A 149 4.96 -20.24 22.74
CA SER A 149 5.26 -21.63 23.09
C SER A 149 6.73 -21.87 23.41
N ASP A 150 7.62 -21.00 22.95
CA ASP A 150 9.06 -21.01 23.24
C ASP A 150 9.42 -20.41 24.62
N LEU A 151 8.51 -19.73 25.28
CA LEU A 151 8.73 -19.27 26.66
C LEU A 151 8.81 -20.46 27.63
N SER A 152 9.68 -20.37 28.62
CA SER A 152 9.88 -21.40 29.64
C SER A 152 9.90 -20.79 31.05
N GLY A 153 9.67 -21.65 32.06
CA GLY A 153 9.75 -21.24 33.46
C GLY A 153 8.80 -20.10 33.83
N THR A 154 9.27 -19.18 34.66
CA THR A 154 8.50 -18.03 35.18
C THR A 154 7.96 -17.09 34.11
N GLU A 155 8.57 -16.98 32.97
CA GLU A 155 8.09 -16.13 31.86
C GLU A 155 6.84 -16.75 31.23
N ARG A 156 6.85 -18.07 31.01
CA ARG A 156 5.68 -18.80 30.52
C ARG A 156 4.52 -18.69 31.51
N ASP A 157 4.77 -18.89 32.82
CA ASP A 157 3.75 -18.80 33.84
C ASP A 157 3.11 -17.40 33.96
N ARG A 158 3.91 -16.38 33.74
CA ARG A 158 3.40 -14.98 33.65
C ARG A 158 2.56 -14.79 32.42
N TRP A 159 3.02 -15.24 31.27
CA TRP A 159 2.32 -15.11 30.00
C TRP A 159 0.97 -15.86 30.01
N GLU A 160 0.93 -17.08 30.54
CA GLU A 160 -0.29 -17.89 30.62
C GLU A 160 -1.37 -17.22 31.49
N LYS A 161 -0.98 -16.47 32.51
CA LYS A 161 -1.89 -15.74 33.39
C LYS A 161 -2.47 -14.46 32.81
N LEU A 162 -1.91 -13.94 31.70
CA LEU A 162 -2.42 -12.75 31.04
C LEU A 162 -3.74 -13.04 30.33
N THR A 163 -4.66 -12.09 30.39
CA THR A 163 -5.85 -12.08 29.52
C THR A 163 -5.48 -11.92 28.06
N ALA A 164 -6.39 -12.27 27.15
CA ALA A 164 -6.18 -12.08 25.72
C ALA A 164 -5.88 -10.61 25.36
N ALA A 165 -6.52 -9.66 26.03
CA ALA A 165 -6.30 -8.22 25.84
C ALA A 165 -4.89 -7.79 26.30
N GLU A 166 -4.41 -8.30 27.44
CA GLU A 166 -3.06 -8.01 27.94
C GLU A 166 -1.97 -8.64 27.06
N LYS A 167 -2.21 -9.86 26.54
CA LYS A 167 -1.33 -10.51 25.59
C LYS A 167 -1.21 -9.70 24.29
N ALA A 168 -2.34 -9.26 23.73
CA ALA A 168 -2.36 -8.40 22.56
C ALA A 168 -1.66 -7.07 22.83
N LYS A 169 -1.92 -6.41 23.98
CA LYS A 169 -1.25 -5.16 24.34
C LYS A 169 0.27 -5.33 24.46
N SER A 170 0.74 -6.45 24.99
CA SER A 170 2.18 -6.74 25.09
C SER A 170 2.80 -6.99 23.71
N ALA A 171 2.13 -7.73 22.83
CA ALA A 171 2.61 -8.02 21.47
C ALA A 171 2.72 -6.75 20.59
N TYR A 172 1.81 -5.79 20.80
CA TYR A 172 1.74 -4.53 20.04
C TYR A 172 2.19 -3.31 20.86
N SER A 173 3.13 -3.48 21.79
CA SER A 173 3.68 -2.37 22.59
C SER A 173 4.60 -1.46 21.79
N PHE A 174 5.24 -1.98 20.73
CA PHE A 174 6.24 -1.29 19.90
C PHE A 174 7.46 -0.76 20.67
N ASP A 175 7.74 -1.32 21.84
CA ASP A 175 8.81 -0.85 22.75
C ASP A 175 10.19 -1.44 22.40
N GLY A 176 10.30 -2.23 21.37
CA GLY A 176 11.54 -2.87 20.95
C GLY A 176 11.35 -3.81 19.76
N THR A 177 12.30 -4.72 19.58
CA THR A 177 12.18 -5.77 18.56
C THR A 177 11.17 -6.82 18.98
N ALA A 178 10.23 -7.14 18.09
CA ALA A 178 9.26 -8.21 18.31
C ALA A 178 9.67 -9.47 17.53
N LYS A 179 9.43 -10.66 18.11
CA LYS A 179 9.40 -11.88 17.33
C LYS A 179 8.16 -11.83 16.43
N GLU A 180 8.34 -12.03 15.15
CA GLU A 180 7.25 -11.95 14.19
C GLU A 180 6.86 -13.33 13.64
N LYS A 181 5.62 -13.44 13.16
CA LYS A 181 5.13 -14.63 12.48
C LYS A 181 5.93 -14.90 11.21
N THR A 182 6.22 -16.17 10.93
CA THR A 182 6.68 -16.58 9.61
C THR A 182 5.50 -16.64 8.66
N ILE A 183 5.44 -15.70 7.71
CA ILE A 183 4.32 -15.58 6.78
C ILE A 183 4.51 -16.53 5.61
N THR A 184 3.51 -17.38 5.38
CA THR A 184 3.45 -18.29 4.24
C THR A 184 2.53 -17.76 3.14
N GLN A 185 2.65 -18.35 1.96
CA GLN A 185 1.77 -18.03 0.81
C GLN A 185 0.30 -18.30 1.16
N GLU A 186 0.02 -19.38 1.90
CA GLU A 186 -1.32 -19.79 2.30
C GLU A 186 -1.93 -18.80 3.30
N MET A 187 -1.17 -18.38 4.32
CA MET A 187 -1.62 -17.38 5.30
C MET A 187 -1.99 -16.07 4.62
N ARG A 188 -1.18 -15.64 3.65
CA ARG A 188 -1.44 -14.44 2.85
C ARG A 188 -2.75 -14.59 2.06
N GLN A 189 -2.94 -15.73 1.37
CA GLN A 189 -4.16 -15.99 0.59
C GLN A 189 -5.39 -16.03 1.48
N GLU A 190 -5.32 -16.75 2.60
CA GLU A 190 -6.43 -16.82 3.56
C GLU A 190 -6.83 -15.43 4.07
N ALA A 191 -5.85 -14.57 4.37
CA ALA A 191 -6.12 -13.22 4.85
C ALA A 191 -6.79 -12.34 3.77
N PHE A 192 -6.48 -12.53 2.50
CA PHE A 192 -7.14 -11.88 1.39
C PHE A 192 -8.58 -12.41 1.20
N ASP A 193 -8.74 -13.74 1.20
CA ASP A 193 -10.04 -14.40 0.97
C ASP A 193 -11.07 -14.08 2.06
N ASN A 194 -10.63 -13.90 3.30
CA ASN A 194 -11.49 -13.63 4.45
C ASN A 194 -11.56 -12.15 4.85
N TYR A 195 -11.03 -11.24 4.03
CA TYR A 195 -10.99 -9.79 4.25
C TYR A 195 -10.22 -9.34 5.51
N ASN A 196 -9.28 -10.16 6.01
CA ASN A 196 -8.31 -9.74 7.03
C ASN A 196 -7.15 -8.94 6.41
N THR A 197 -7.05 -8.91 5.09
CA THR A 197 -6.18 -8.02 4.34
C THR A 197 -7.01 -7.35 3.27
N THR A 198 -7.11 -6.02 3.33
CA THR A 198 -7.89 -5.19 2.42
C THR A 198 -7.00 -4.19 1.69
N ASP A 199 -7.49 -3.64 0.57
CA ASP A 199 -6.81 -2.58 -0.13
C ASP A 199 -7.18 -1.24 0.50
N ASP A 200 -6.25 -0.66 1.27
CA ASP A 200 -6.54 0.53 2.06
C ASP A 200 -5.73 1.74 1.62
N HIS A 201 -4.46 1.55 1.22
CA HIS A 201 -3.55 2.68 1.11
C HIS A 201 -2.36 2.45 0.17
N GLY A 202 -2.07 3.47 -0.65
CA GLY A 202 -0.91 3.51 -1.52
C GLY A 202 0.26 4.28 -0.92
N MET A 203 1.46 3.69 -0.95
CA MET A 203 2.69 4.23 -0.38
C MET A 203 3.88 3.95 -1.31
N VAL A 204 5.10 4.31 -0.88
CA VAL A 204 6.31 4.05 -1.68
C VAL A 204 7.40 3.39 -0.83
N ILE A 205 7.86 2.20 -1.23
CA ILE A 205 9.05 1.58 -0.67
C ILE A 205 10.28 2.27 -1.26
N VAL A 206 11.16 2.78 -0.40
CA VAL A 206 12.34 3.57 -0.82
C VAL A 206 13.68 3.05 -0.30
N GLY A 207 13.69 1.99 0.50
CA GLY A 207 14.93 1.47 1.05
C GLY A 207 14.73 0.21 1.87
N ILE A 208 15.86 -0.42 2.23
CA ILE A 208 15.95 -1.58 3.12
C ILE A 208 16.69 -1.15 4.39
N ALA A 209 16.26 -1.64 5.53
CA ALA A 209 16.87 -1.43 6.83
C ALA A 209 16.92 -2.74 7.62
N LYS A 210 17.62 -2.73 8.75
CA LYS A 210 17.63 -3.84 9.71
C LYS A 210 17.42 -3.30 11.12
N ASP A 211 16.70 -4.08 11.92
CA ASP A 211 16.61 -3.83 13.36
C ASP A 211 17.90 -4.27 14.09
N GLN A 212 17.91 -4.11 15.42
CA GLN A 212 19.05 -4.46 16.28
C GLN A 212 19.37 -5.96 16.29
N ASN A 213 18.40 -6.81 15.93
CA ASN A 213 18.55 -8.27 15.83
C ASN A 213 18.91 -8.74 14.42
N GLY A 214 19.03 -7.80 13.45
CA GLY A 214 19.30 -8.09 12.05
C GLY A 214 18.08 -8.45 11.21
N ASN A 215 16.85 -8.35 11.77
CA ASN A 215 15.62 -8.57 11.03
C ASN A 215 15.44 -7.49 9.94
N LYS A 216 14.99 -7.90 8.77
CA LYS A 216 14.80 -7.02 7.63
C LYS A 216 13.53 -6.18 7.74
N PHE A 217 13.68 -4.90 7.44
CA PHE A 217 12.61 -3.93 7.32
C PHE A 217 12.72 -3.17 6.01
N TYR A 218 11.62 -2.65 5.53
CA TYR A 218 11.56 -1.72 4.40
C TYR A 218 11.26 -0.31 4.90
N LYS A 219 12.00 0.68 4.40
CA LYS A 219 11.71 2.09 4.63
C LYS A 219 10.63 2.55 3.68
N ILE A 220 9.52 3.02 4.23
CA ILE A 220 8.33 3.40 3.49
C ILE A 220 8.13 4.92 3.57
N LYS A 221 7.91 5.57 2.43
CA LYS A 221 7.42 6.96 2.36
C LYS A 221 5.91 6.93 2.32
N ASN A 222 5.29 7.58 3.32
CA ASN A 222 3.84 7.77 3.39
C ASN A 222 3.44 9.16 2.86
N SER A 223 2.15 9.35 2.57
CA SER A 223 1.55 10.60 2.10
C SER A 223 0.86 11.44 3.21
N TRP A 224 0.99 11.05 4.49
CA TRP A 224 0.31 11.70 5.63
C TRP A 224 1.10 12.85 6.27
N GLY A 225 1.91 13.56 5.49
CA GLY A 225 2.72 14.69 5.98
C GLY A 225 4.01 14.26 6.68
N ASN A 226 4.68 15.24 7.28
CA ASN A 226 5.99 15.06 7.89
C ASN A 226 5.95 14.99 9.43
N GLU A 227 4.78 14.91 10.04
CA GLU A 227 4.60 14.94 11.50
C GLU A 227 4.90 13.58 12.18
N SER A 228 5.36 12.58 11.41
CA SER A 228 5.79 11.29 11.97
C SER A 228 7.17 11.37 12.63
N LYS A 229 7.51 10.34 13.41
CA LYS A 229 8.82 10.21 14.08
C LYS A 229 10.03 10.32 13.12
N TYR A 230 9.82 10.04 11.82
CA TYR A 230 10.87 10.02 10.79
C TYR A 230 10.45 10.84 9.56
N ASP A 231 9.94 12.05 9.75
CA ASP A 231 9.66 13.01 8.66
C ASP A 231 8.80 12.45 7.51
N GLY A 232 7.73 11.75 7.86
CA GLY A 232 6.81 11.14 6.90
C GLY A 232 7.23 9.76 6.42
N TYR A 233 8.24 9.15 7.03
CA TYR A 233 8.64 7.76 6.80
C TYR A 233 8.26 6.87 7.98
N PHE A 234 8.13 5.58 7.70
CA PHE A 234 8.04 4.51 8.69
C PHE A 234 8.77 3.26 8.19
N PHE A 235 8.87 2.24 9.04
CA PHE A 235 9.52 0.99 8.70
C PHE A 235 8.54 -0.17 8.81
N ALA A 236 8.35 -0.90 7.71
CA ALA A 236 7.54 -2.13 7.67
C ALA A 236 8.47 -3.35 7.68
N SER A 237 8.22 -4.31 8.56
CA SER A 237 8.97 -5.56 8.57
C SER A 237 8.73 -6.37 7.30
N GLU A 238 9.66 -7.28 6.95
CA GLU A 238 9.43 -8.21 5.84
C GLU A 238 8.16 -9.04 6.05
N ALA A 239 7.88 -9.44 7.29
CA ALA A 239 6.66 -10.17 7.64
C ALA A 239 5.40 -9.34 7.32
N PHE A 240 5.40 -8.05 7.67
CA PHE A 240 4.28 -7.16 7.36
C PHE A 240 4.12 -6.99 5.84
N VAL A 241 5.19 -6.75 5.11
CA VAL A 241 5.16 -6.62 3.64
C VAL A 241 4.68 -7.93 3.00
N LYS A 242 5.16 -9.10 3.43
CA LYS A 242 4.67 -10.41 2.95
C LYS A 242 3.16 -10.57 3.18
N TYR A 243 2.67 -10.15 4.33
CA TYR A 243 1.31 -10.44 4.77
C TYR A 243 0.29 -9.45 4.22
N LYS A 244 0.61 -8.16 4.22
CA LYS A 244 -0.33 -7.07 4.02
C LYS A 244 -0.21 -6.34 2.66
N THR A 245 0.70 -6.73 1.80
CA THR A 245 0.78 -6.20 0.43
C THR A 245 -0.41 -6.66 -0.39
N ILE A 246 -1.11 -5.74 -1.04
CA ILE A 246 -2.06 -6.05 -2.11
C ILE A 246 -1.27 -6.22 -3.41
N ASP A 247 -0.62 -5.15 -3.84
CA ASP A 247 0.23 -5.14 -5.03
C ASP A 247 1.48 -4.27 -4.86
N ILE A 248 2.36 -4.37 -5.83
CA ILE A 248 3.48 -3.47 -6.01
C ILE A 248 3.52 -2.98 -7.47
N MET A 249 3.80 -1.70 -7.67
CA MET A 249 4.07 -1.13 -8.98
C MET A 249 5.56 -0.82 -9.12
N ILE A 250 6.20 -1.37 -10.13
CA ILE A 250 7.66 -1.24 -10.34
C ILE A 250 8.01 -0.95 -11.80
N ASN A 251 9.14 -0.27 -12.01
CA ASN A 251 9.69 -0.14 -13.36
C ASN A 251 10.21 -1.50 -13.84
N LYS A 252 9.83 -1.92 -15.04
CA LYS A 252 10.25 -3.21 -15.64
C LYS A 252 11.76 -3.38 -15.71
N ASN A 253 12.52 -2.28 -15.76
CA ASN A 253 13.99 -2.35 -15.76
C ASN A 253 14.56 -2.83 -14.42
N ALA A 254 13.80 -2.71 -13.32
CA ALA A 254 14.16 -3.25 -12.02
C ALA A 254 13.97 -4.78 -11.91
N LEU A 255 13.26 -5.40 -12.85
CA LEU A 255 13.11 -6.86 -12.88
C LEU A 255 14.43 -7.54 -13.31
N SER A 256 14.78 -8.64 -12.66
CA SER A 256 15.87 -9.48 -13.10
C SER A 256 15.61 -10.07 -14.51
N LYS A 257 16.66 -10.46 -15.23
CA LYS A 257 16.51 -11.09 -16.56
C LYS A 257 15.64 -12.36 -16.52
N GLU A 258 15.76 -13.13 -15.44
CA GLU A 258 14.95 -14.32 -15.22
C GLU A 258 13.47 -13.97 -15.05
N MET A 259 13.18 -12.98 -14.19
CA MET A 259 11.81 -12.54 -13.94
C MET A 259 11.16 -11.93 -15.18
N LYS A 260 11.89 -11.12 -15.95
CA LYS A 260 11.41 -10.62 -17.25
C LYS A 260 10.99 -11.77 -18.17
N LYS A 261 11.82 -12.82 -18.28
CA LYS A 261 11.50 -14.00 -19.09
C LYS A 261 10.26 -14.74 -18.58
N LYS A 262 10.10 -14.91 -17.25
CA LYS A 262 8.93 -15.57 -16.65
C LYS A 262 7.63 -14.79 -16.91
N LEU A 263 7.69 -13.47 -16.89
CA LEU A 263 6.55 -12.57 -17.07
C LEU A 263 6.31 -12.15 -18.55
N GLY A 264 7.17 -12.56 -19.48
CA GLY A 264 7.01 -12.30 -20.91
C GLY A 264 7.46 -10.89 -21.35
N TYR A 265 8.45 -10.29 -20.66
CA TYR A 265 9.05 -8.99 -20.99
C TYR A 265 10.42 -9.10 -21.66
#